data_3f05f35720bf740b48c42798ff1085bf
#
_entry.id   3f05f35720bf740b48c42798ff1085bf
#
_cell.length_a   1.000
_cell.length_b   1.000
_cell.length_c   1.000
_cell.angle_alpha   90.00
_cell.angle_beta   90.00
_cell.angle_gamma   90.00
#
_symmetry.space_group_name_H-M   'P 1'
#
loop_
_entity.id
_entity.type
_entity.pdbx_description
1 polymer ?
#
loop_
_entity_poly.entity_id
_entity_poly.type
_entity_poly.pdbx_seq_one_letter_code
_entity_poly.pdbx_strand_id
1 'polypeptide(L)' 'MEKQIAIELMQEVLKLTAQLNVIIHKIQEVSPEADRLSLDRHMGPMMAACDEHLFRPILKHYPELDPHR' A
#
# COMPACT_ATOMS: atom_id res chain seq x y z
N MET A 1 14.40 -8.12 -13.26
CA MET A 1 14.68 -7.71 -11.86
C MET A 1 15.27 -8.92 -11.14
N GLU A 2 16.34 -8.70 -10.38
CA GLU A 2 16.96 -9.77 -9.59
C GLU A 2 16.09 -10.13 -8.41
N LYS A 3 16.08 -11.41 -8.03
CA LYS A 3 15.24 -11.91 -6.95
C LYS A 3 15.52 -11.23 -5.61
N GLN A 4 16.80 -10.98 -5.29
CA GLN A 4 17.16 -10.32 -4.03
C GLN A 4 16.60 -8.90 -3.97
N ILE A 5 16.67 -8.16 -5.07
CA ILE A 5 16.07 -6.82 -5.13
C ILE A 5 14.55 -6.90 -5.02
N ALA A 6 13.93 -7.91 -5.63
CA ALA A 6 12.48 -8.11 -5.53
C ALA A 6 12.06 -8.37 -4.08
N ILE A 7 12.84 -9.18 -3.34
CA ILE A 7 12.58 -9.45 -1.92
C ILE A 7 12.64 -8.17 -1.10
N GLU A 8 13.71 -7.39 -1.28
CA GLU A 8 13.91 -6.14 -0.55
C GLU A 8 12.81 -5.12 -0.89
N LEU A 9 12.47 -5.02 -2.17
CA LEU A 9 11.42 -4.12 -2.64
C LEU A 9 10.05 -4.52 -2.06
N MET A 10 9.74 -5.81 -2.03
CA MET A 10 8.50 -6.31 -1.44
C MET A 10 8.41 -5.93 0.04
N GLN A 11 9.51 -6.05 0.79
CA GLN A 11 9.56 -5.67 2.20
C GLN A 11 9.23 -4.19 2.38
N GLU A 12 9.79 -3.33 1.52
CA GLU A 12 9.52 -1.89 1.58
C GLU A 12 8.08 -1.56 1.20
N VAL A 13 7.53 -2.24 0.20
CA VAL A 13 6.13 -2.04 -0.19
C VAL A 13 5.18 -2.45 0.92
N LEU A 14 5.48 -3.53 1.64
CA LEU A 14 4.68 -3.96 2.80
C LEU A 14 4.70 -2.93 3.91
N LYS A 15 5.86 -2.30 4.16
CA LYS A 15 5.97 -1.19 5.12
C LYS A 15 5.13 0.00 4.69
N LEU A 16 5.16 0.33 3.41
CA LEU A 16 4.38 1.44 2.86
C LEU A 16 2.89 1.21 3.05
N THR A 17 2.38 0.03 2.71
CA THR A 17 0.95 -0.26 2.84
C THR A 17 0.52 -0.31 4.30
N ALA A 18 1.37 -0.81 5.19
CA ALA A 18 1.11 -0.78 6.63
C ALA A 18 1.01 0.68 7.13
N GLN A 19 1.90 1.55 6.65
CA GLN A 19 1.88 2.96 7.02
C GLN A 19 0.62 3.66 6.48
N LEU A 20 0.21 3.33 5.26
CA LEU A 20 -1.03 3.87 4.70
C LEU A 20 -2.24 3.48 5.54
N ASN A 21 -2.28 2.25 6.06
CA ASN A 21 -3.35 1.82 6.96
C ASN A 21 -3.38 2.65 8.24
N VAL A 22 -2.22 2.98 8.81
CA VAL A 22 -2.11 3.84 9.99
C VAL A 22 -2.68 5.22 9.66
N ILE A 23 -2.34 5.77 8.51
CA ILE A 23 -2.84 7.08 8.07
C ILE A 23 -4.36 7.06 7.91
N ILE A 24 -4.91 6.01 7.30
CA ILE A 24 -6.36 5.86 7.13
C ILE A 24 -7.07 5.88 8.50
N HIS A 25 -6.52 5.16 9.48
CA HIS A 25 -7.09 5.15 10.83
C HIS A 25 -7.02 6.53 11.49
N LYS A 26 -5.93 7.25 11.31
CA LYS A 26 -5.77 8.61 11.85
C LYS A 26 -6.73 9.59 11.19
N ILE A 27 -6.99 9.44 9.91
CA ILE A 27 -7.93 10.30 9.18
C ILE A 27 -9.32 10.24 9.81
N GLN A 28 -9.72 9.07 10.35
CA GLN A 28 -11.04 8.92 10.97
C GLN A 28 -11.20 9.76 12.24
N GLU A 29 -10.10 10.25 12.81
CA GLU A 29 -10.11 11.12 13.99
C GLU A 29 -10.17 12.61 13.63
N VAL A 30 -10.10 12.94 12.34
CA VAL A 30 -10.06 14.34 11.88
C VAL A 30 -11.46 14.97 11.94
N SER A 31 -11.51 16.21 12.43
CA SER A 31 -12.71 17.04 12.41
C SER A 31 -12.33 18.44 11.91
N PRO A 32 -13.27 19.16 11.27
CA PRO A 32 -14.63 18.75 10.98
C PRO A 32 -14.72 17.67 9.90
N GLU A 33 -15.93 17.13 9.70
CA GLU A 33 -16.15 16.05 8.72
C GLU A 33 -15.71 16.40 7.31
N ALA A 34 -15.84 17.65 6.91
CA ALA A 34 -15.42 18.09 5.57
C ALA A 34 -13.92 17.85 5.35
N ASP A 35 -13.09 18.11 6.36
CA ASP A 35 -11.64 17.86 6.27
C ASP A 35 -11.34 16.37 6.23
N ARG A 36 -12.05 15.57 7.05
CA ARG A 36 -11.91 14.12 7.06
C ARG A 36 -12.22 13.54 5.70
N LEU A 37 -13.34 13.93 5.09
CA LEU A 37 -13.75 13.43 3.77
C LEU A 37 -12.76 13.83 2.68
N SER A 38 -12.22 15.05 2.76
CA SER A 38 -11.22 15.54 1.82
C SER A 38 -9.96 14.67 1.84
N LEU A 39 -9.49 14.32 3.03
CA LEU A 39 -8.29 13.48 3.20
C LEU A 39 -8.56 12.02 2.82
N ASP A 40 -9.72 11.49 3.18
CA ASP A 40 -10.05 10.08 2.96
C ASP A 40 -10.32 9.74 1.51
N ARG A 41 -10.79 10.71 0.73
CA ARG A 41 -11.24 10.50 -0.64
C ARG A 41 -10.23 9.79 -1.55
N HIS A 42 -8.95 10.06 -1.36
CA HIS A 42 -7.90 9.52 -2.22
C HIS A 42 -7.17 8.30 -1.63
N MET A 43 -7.54 7.87 -0.43
CA MET A 43 -6.83 6.75 0.23
C MET A 43 -7.09 5.42 -0.46
N GLY A 44 -8.34 5.16 -0.86
CA GLY A 44 -8.67 3.96 -1.63
C GLY A 44 -7.86 3.86 -2.93
N PRO A 45 -7.86 4.92 -3.77
CA PRO A 45 -7.03 4.95 -4.98
C PRO A 45 -5.53 4.78 -4.70
N MET A 46 -5.01 5.34 -3.61
CA MET A 46 -3.60 5.15 -3.23
C MET A 46 -3.29 3.70 -2.91
N MET A 47 -4.15 3.03 -2.13
CA MET A 47 -3.98 1.61 -1.80
C MET A 47 -4.08 0.75 -3.07
N ALA A 48 -5.05 1.04 -3.94
CA ALA A 48 -5.20 0.32 -5.20
C ALA A 48 -3.98 0.51 -6.10
N ALA A 49 -3.39 1.71 -6.13
CA ALA A 49 -2.19 1.98 -6.91
C ALA A 49 -0.99 1.18 -6.40
N CYS A 50 -0.85 1.02 -5.08
CA CYS A 50 0.21 0.19 -4.50
C CYS A 50 0.07 -1.26 -4.96
N ASP A 51 -1.15 -1.80 -4.95
CA ASP A 51 -1.40 -3.15 -5.42
C ASP A 51 -1.08 -3.29 -6.92
N GLU A 52 -1.66 -2.40 -7.73
CA GLU A 52 -1.58 -2.49 -9.18
C GLU A 52 -0.17 -2.22 -9.73
N HIS A 53 0.53 -1.26 -9.16
CA HIS A 53 1.80 -0.78 -9.72
C HIS A 53 3.04 -1.27 -8.99
N LEU A 54 2.90 -1.80 -7.79
CA LEU A 54 4.04 -2.32 -7.00
C LEU A 54 3.91 -3.80 -6.71
N PHE A 55 2.83 -4.24 -6.05
CA PHE A 55 2.67 -5.65 -5.70
C PHE A 55 2.58 -6.56 -6.92
N ARG A 56 1.65 -6.27 -7.82
CA ARG A 56 1.40 -7.14 -8.97
C ARG A 56 2.62 -7.29 -9.89
N PRO A 57 3.34 -6.21 -10.24
CA PRO A 57 4.53 -6.37 -11.07
C PRO A 57 5.60 -7.24 -10.42
N ILE A 58 5.81 -7.11 -9.10
CA ILE A 58 6.77 -7.94 -8.37
C ILE A 58 6.32 -9.39 -8.36
N LEU A 59 5.05 -9.64 -8.05
CA LEU A 59 4.49 -11.00 -7.97
C LEU A 59 4.39 -11.67 -9.34
N LYS A 60 4.31 -10.90 -10.40
CA LYS A 60 4.34 -11.45 -11.75
C LYS A 60 5.67 -12.12 -12.05
N HIS A 61 6.76 -11.56 -11.54
CA HIS A 61 8.10 -12.13 -11.71
C HIS A 61 8.39 -13.22 -10.67
N TYR A 62 7.93 -13.05 -9.42
CA TYR A 62 8.24 -13.95 -8.31
C TYR A 62 6.97 -14.22 -7.48
N PRO A 63 6.06 -15.07 -7.98
CA PRO A 63 4.80 -15.37 -7.28
C PRO A 63 4.97 -15.89 -5.86
N GLU A 64 6.12 -16.53 -5.56
CA GLU A 64 6.42 -17.08 -4.26
C GLU A 64 6.62 -16.01 -3.17
N LEU A 65 6.76 -14.74 -3.57
CA LEU A 65 6.93 -13.64 -2.62
C LEU A 65 5.60 -13.12 -2.08
N ASP A 66 4.47 -13.65 -2.55
CA ASP A 66 3.14 -13.24 -2.09
C ASP A 66 2.98 -13.57 -0.60
N PRO A 67 2.78 -12.54 0.27
CA PRO A 67 2.63 -12.79 1.71
C PRO A 67 1.35 -13.52 2.09
N HIS A 68 0.40 -13.62 1.17
CA HIS A 68 -0.89 -14.30 1.38
C HIS A 68 -0.93 -15.70 0.77
N ARG A 69 0.20 -16.16 0.26
CA ARG A 69 0.29 -17.46 -0.36
C ARG A 69 0.43 -18.60 0.64
#